data_96f9f562e4cefc304d91b8b7240afb79
#
_entry.id   96f9f562e4cefc304d91b8b7240afb79
#
_cell.length_a   1.000
_cell.length_b   1.000
_cell.length_c   1.000
_cell.angle_alpha   90.00
_cell.angle_beta   90.00
_cell.angle_gamma   90.00
#
_symmetry.space_group_name_H-M   'P 1'
#
loop_
_entity.id
_entity.type
_entity.pdbx_description
1 polymer ?
#
loop_
_entity_poly.entity_id
_entity_poly.type
_entity_poly.pdbx_seq_one_letter_code
_entity_poly.pdbx_strand_id
1 'polypeptide(L)'
;MTFELLSREIAAFNITGPQFLVLRCLKDEPQRISDISRQLCLSNSTVSGIVDRLEENGYVRRVRDEKDRRVVWVFFSEKVKALCREVPALRDDYFDGIFAGVSEDEIKNIVNALQLLADRLKEKIKEKK
;
A
#
# COMPACT_ATOMS: atom_id res chain seq x y z
N MET A 1 -2.73 -4.56 -18.40
CA MET A 1 -2.31 -5.62 -17.46
C MET A 1 -3.52 -6.15 -16.70
N THR A 2 -3.66 -7.46 -16.64
CA THR A 2 -4.75 -8.08 -15.88
C THR A 2 -4.37 -8.19 -14.42
N PHE A 3 -5.38 -8.32 -13.56
CA PHE A 3 -5.19 -8.59 -12.13
C PHE A 3 -4.33 -9.83 -11.90
N GLU A 4 -4.48 -10.84 -12.75
CA GLU A 4 -3.69 -12.07 -12.69
C GLU A 4 -2.20 -11.83 -12.89
N LEU A 5 -1.83 -11.00 -13.85
CA LEU A 5 -0.43 -10.66 -14.11
C LEU A 5 0.20 -9.94 -12.92
N LEU A 6 -0.52 -8.96 -12.37
CA LEU A 6 -0.08 -8.25 -11.18
C LEU A 6 0.10 -9.22 -10.01
N SER A 7 -0.86 -10.11 -9.79
CA SER A 7 -0.80 -11.11 -8.73
C SER A 7 0.41 -12.05 -8.90
N ARG A 8 0.72 -12.44 -10.12
CA ARG A 8 1.89 -13.28 -10.41
C ARG A 8 3.20 -12.57 -10.12
N GLU A 9 3.32 -11.31 -10.51
CA GLU A 9 4.51 -10.51 -10.23
C GLU A 9 4.73 -10.37 -8.73
N ILE A 10 3.68 -10.06 -7.98
CA ILE A 10 3.75 -9.93 -6.53
C ILE A 10 4.09 -11.27 -5.88
N ALA A 11 3.46 -12.36 -6.31
CA ALA A 11 3.68 -13.69 -5.77
C ALA A 11 5.12 -14.17 -5.99
N ALA A 12 5.76 -13.78 -7.10
CA ALA A 12 7.14 -14.14 -7.40
C ALA A 12 8.11 -13.61 -6.32
N PHE A 13 7.75 -12.57 -5.59
CA PHE A 13 8.55 -11.99 -4.52
C PHE A 13 8.06 -12.37 -3.12
N ASN A 14 7.12 -13.32 -3.01
CA ASN A 14 6.54 -13.72 -1.73
C ASN A 14 5.87 -12.56 -0.98
N ILE A 15 5.24 -11.66 -1.71
CA ILE A 15 4.56 -10.49 -1.13
C ILE A 15 3.05 -10.69 -1.29
N THR A 16 2.30 -10.55 -0.18
CA THR A 16 0.84 -10.58 -0.20
C THR A 16 0.27 -9.23 -0.66
N GLY A 17 -1.02 -9.21 -1.04
CA GLY A 17 -1.69 -7.96 -1.38
C GLY A 17 -1.58 -6.88 -0.30
N PRO A 18 -1.93 -7.19 0.97
CA PRO A 18 -1.77 -6.23 2.07
C PRO A 18 -0.34 -5.74 2.27
N GLN A 19 0.65 -6.61 2.15
CA GLN A 19 2.06 -6.23 2.22
C GLN A 19 2.43 -5.25 1.11
N PHE A 20 1.97 -5.51 -0.10
CA PHE A 20 2.16 -4.61 -1.24
C PHE A 20 1.60 -3.21 -0.94
N LEU A 21 0.39 -3.13 -0.39
CA LEU A 21 -0.23 -1.84 -0.05
C LEU A 21 0.57 -1.06 0.98
N VAL A 22 1.11 -1.75 1.98
CA VAL A 22 1.97 -1.10 3.00
C VAL A 22 3.25 -0.57 2.34
N LEU A 23 3.89 -1.37 1.48
CA LEU A 23 5.08 -0.93 0.76
C LEU A 23 4.80 0.30 -0.11
N ARG A 24 3.63 0.36 -0.73
CA ARG A 24 3.21 1.53 -1.52
C ARG A 24 3.15 2.80 -0.67
N CYS A 25 2.67 2.70 0.56
CA CYS A 25 2.62 3.83 1.47
C CYS A 25 4.01 4.37 1.82
N LEU A 26 5.02 3.51 1.83
CA LEU A 26 6.39 3.86 2.22
C LEU A 26 7.25 4.37 1.07
N LYS A 27 6.71 4.39 -0.14
CA LYS A 27 7.47 4.65 -1.36
C LYS A 27 8.24 5.97 -1.36
N ASP A 28 7.58 7.05 -0.97
CA ASP A 28 8.16 8.40 -1.06
C ASP A 28 8.90 8.82 0.21
N GLU A 29 8.43 8.36 1.36
CA GLU A 29 9.01 8.76 2.66
C GLU A 29 8.69 7.72 3.73
N PRO A 30 9.47 7.69 4.81
CA PRO A 30 9.13 6.86 5.96
C PRO A 30 7.79 7.27 6.56
N GLN A 31 7.06 6.32 7.11
CA GLN A 31 5.74 6.52 7.69
C GLN A 31 5.67 5.90 9.08
N ARG A 32 4.80 6.44 9.91
CA ARG A 32 4.44 5.81 11.19
C ARG A 32 3.36 4.76 10.95
N ILE A 33 3.26 3.79 11.84
CA ILE A 33 2.20 2.76 11.78
C ILE A 33 0.81 3.44 11.72
N SER A 34 0.59 4.48 12.51
CA SER A 34 -0.68 5.21 12.53
C SER A 34 -1.00 5.89 11.19
N ASP A 35 0.00 6.39 10.48
CA ASP A 35 -0.18 7.01 9.17
C ASP A 35 -0.58 5.99 8.12
N ILE A 36 0.10 4.84 8.10
CA ILE A 36 -0.22 3.75 7.19
C ILE A 36 -1.62 3.21 7.47
N SER A 37 -1.95 3.01 8.74
CA SER A 37 -3.26 2.57 9.19
C SER A 37 -4.38 3.48 8.66
N ARG A 38 -4.16 4.77 8.76
CA ARG A 38 -5.13 5.77 8.29
C ARG A 38 -5.29 5.74 6.78
N GLN A 39 -4.17 5.69 6.04
CA GLN A 39 -4.18 5.65 4.57
C GLN A 39 -4.87 4.40 4.03
N LEU A 40 -4.68 3.26 4.66
CA LEU A 40 -5.22 1.98 4.19
C LEU A 40 -6.55 1.62 4.83
N CYS A 41 -7.06 2.43 5.77
CA CYS A 41 -8.29 2.15 6.51
C CYS A 41 -8.25 0.80 7.23
N LEU A 42 -7.09 0.48 7.81
CA LEU A 42 -6.86 -0.72 8.60
C LEU A 42 -6.56 -0.34 10.06
N SER A 43 -6.72 -1.27 10.98
CA SER A 43 -6.35 -1.04 12.38
C SER A 43 -4.83 -0.98 12.55
N ASN A 44 -4.38 -0.30 13.61
CA ASN A 44 -2.96 -0.25 13.95
C ASN A 44 -2.38 -1.65 14.19
N SER A 45 -3.13 -2.53 14.84
CA SER A 45 -2.68 -3.90 15.09
C SER A 45 -2.54 -4.71 13.81
N THR A 46 -3.45 -4.53 12.85
CA THR A 46 -3.36 -5.18 11.55
C THR A 46 -2.12 -4.71 10.78
N VAL A 47 -1.92 -3.40 10.70
CA VAL A 47 -0.74 -2.82 10.03
C VAL A 47 0.54 -3.27 10.72
N SER A 48 0.58 -3.27 12.05
CA SER A 48 1.75 -3.72 12.82
C SER A 48 2.10 -5.17 12.47
N GLY A 49 1.09 -6.05 12.36
CA GLY A 49 1.31 -7.44 11.97
C GLY A 49 1.87 -7.58 10.55
N ILE A 50 1.38 -6.77 9.62
CA ILE A 50 1.89 -6.75 8.24
C ILE A 50 3.34 -6.28 8.23
N VAL A 51 3.64 -5.21 8.97
CA VAL A 51 5.00 -4.65 9.08
C VAL A 51 5.95 -5.66 9.72
N ASP A 52 5.49 -6.42 10.73
CA ASP A 52 6.30 -7.48 11.34
C ASP A 52 6.79 -8.47 10.29
N ARG A 53 5.91 -8.91 9.42
CA ARG A 53 6.26 -9.88 8.36
C ARG A 53 7.18 -9.25 7.31
N LEU A 54 6.95 -8.01 6.96
CA LEU A 54 7.84 -7.29 6.04
C LEU A 54 9.23 -7.12 6.64
N GLU A 55 9.32 -6.86 7.93
CA GLU A 55 10.60 -6.73 8.62
C GLU A 55 11.32 -8.07 8.70
N GLU A 56 10.61 -9.15 9.01
CA GLU A 56 11.16 -10.51 9.03
C GLU A 56 11.74 -10.90 7.67
N ASN A 57 11.10 -10.48 6.58
CA ASN A 57 11.56 -10.74 5.22
C ASN A 57 12.62 -9.75 4.74
N GLY A 58 12.98 -8.77 5.57
CA GLY A 58 14.03 -7.81 5.25
C GLY A 58 13.62 -6.68 4.32
N TYR A 59 12.33 -6.46 4.12
CA TYR A 59 11.84 -5.41 3.23
C TYR A 59 11.73 -4.04 3.89
N VAL A 60 11.48 -4.02 5.20
CA VAL A 60 11.37 -2.77 5.97
C VAL A 60 12.14 -2.92 7.27
N ARG A 61 12.37 -1.78 7.93
CA ARG A 61 12.92 -1.74 9.29
C ARG A 61 12.15 -0.72 10.11
N ARG A 62 12.05 -0.96 11.40
CA ARG A 62 11.47 -0.03 12.35
C ARG A 62 12.59 0.74 13.05
N VAL A 63 12.38 2.04 13.21
CA VAL A 63 13.30 2.91 13.95
C VAL A 63 12.49 3.78 14.88
N ARG A 64 12.80 3.74 16.17
CA ARG A 64 12.16 4.63 17.14
C ARG A 64 12.65 6.05 16.94
N ASP A 65 11.72 7.00 17.10
CA ASP A 65 12.05 8.42 17.05
C ASP A 65 12.96 8.76 18.24
N GLU A 66 14.02 9.51 17.99
CA GLU A 66 14.98 9.91 19.03
C GLU A 66 14.38 10.83 20.08
N LYS A 67 13.43 11.69 19.65
CA LYS A 67 12.82 12.68 20.51
C LYS A 67 11.58 12.15 21.23
N ASP A 68 10.79 11.30 20.59
CA ASP A 68 9.59 10.71 21.19
C ASP A 68 9.60 9.20 20.94
N ARG A 69 9.99 8.42 21.95
CA ARG A 69 10.13 6.97 21.87
C ARG A 69 8.81 6.23 21.65
N ARG A 70 7.68 6.90 21.80
CA ARG A 70 6.37 6.33 21.50
C ARG A 70 6.13 6.24 19.98
N VAL A 71 6.89 7.01 19.21
CA VAL A 71 6.77 7.06 17.76
C VAL A 71 7.76 6.09 17.14
N VAL A 72 7.26 5.21 16.27
CA VAL A 72 8.07 4.24 15.52
C VAL A 72 7.89 4.52 14.04
N TRP A 73 9.01 4.78 13.36
CA TRP A 73 9.05 5.00 11.93
C TRP A 73 9.33 3.71 11.19
N VAL A 74 8.67 3.52 10.06
CA VAL A 74 8.89 2.38 9.17
C VAL A 74 9.60 2.89 7.92
N PHE A 75 10.72 2.27 7.58
CA PHE A 75 11.58 2.65 6.47
C PHE A 75 11.71 1.50 5.47
N PHE A 76 11.89 1.83 4.20
CA PHE A 76 12.34 0.86 3.21
C PHE A 76 13.75 0.37 3.53
N SER A 77 13.97 -0.94 3.29
CA SER A 77 15.32 -1.50 3.27
C SER A 77 15.92 -1.39 1.86
N GLU A 78 17.20 -1.66 1.73
CA GLU A 78 17.87 -1.71 0.43
C GLU A 78 17.28 -2.81 -0.48
N LYS A 79 16.80 -3.89 0.11
CA LYS A 79 16.14 -4.99 -0.61
C LYS A 79 14.89 -4.50 -1.35
N VAL A 80 14.11 -3.61 -0.76
CA VAL A 80 12.92 -3.04 -1.38
C VAL A 80 13.27 -2.14 -2.56
N LYS A 81 14.38 -1.42 -2.48
CA LYS A 81 14.82 -0.58 -3.59
C LYS A 81 15.09 -1.40 -4.84
N ALA A 82 15.68 -2.58 -4.67
CA ALA A 82 15.88 -3.52 -5.79
C ALA A 82 14.54 -4.05 -6.28
N LEU A 83 13.64 -4.40 -5.37
CA LEU A 83 12.29 -4.87 -5.68
C LEU A 83 11.51 -3.84 -6.50
N CYS A 84 11.60 -2.56 -6.15
CA CYS A 84 10.93 -1.48 -6.87
C CYS A 84 11.38 -1.37 -8.33
N ARG A 85 12.61 -1.77 -8.63
CA ARG A 85 13.10 -1.78 -10.01
C ARG A 85 12.56 -2.94 -10.83
N GLU A 86 12.26 -4.08 -10.19
CA GLU A 86 11.84 -5.31 -10.85
C GLU A 86 10.34 -5.48 -10.95
N VAL A 87 9.56 -4.91 -10.01
CA VAL A 87 8.09 -5.00 -10.02
C VAL A 87 7.51 -3.73 -10.63
N PRO A 88 6.97 -3.78 -11.87
CA PRO A 88 6.45 -2.59 -12.54
C PRO A 88 5.40 -1.83 -11.74
N ALA A 89 4.52 -2.53 -11.02
CA ALA A 89 3.45 -1.92 -10.23
C ALA A 89 3.95 -1.03 -9.08
N LEU A 90 5.22 -1.15 -8.69
CA LEU A 90 5.84 -0.30 -7.66
C LEU A 90 6.52 0.94 -8.25
N ARG A 91 6.58 1.06 -9.58
CA ARG A 91 7.17 2.22 -10.25
C ARG A 91 6.20 3.40 -10.28
N ASP A 92 6.76 4.61 -10.22
CA ASP A 92 5.98 5.85 -10.28
C ASP A 92 5.15 5.99 -11.53
N ASP A 93 5.72 5.62 -12.67
CA ASP A 93 5.13 5.80 -13.99
C ASP A 93 4.12 4.71 -14.38
N TYR A 94 4.00 3.66 -13.58
CA TYR A 94 3.13 2.54 -13.92
C TYR A 94 1.66 2.97 -14.08
N PHE A 95 1.13 3.67 -13.09
CA PHE A 95 -0.26 4.12 -13.11
C PHE A 95 -0.46 5.27 -14.08
N ASP A 96 0.55 6.11 -14.27
CA ASP A 96 0.50 7.17 -15.29
C ASP A 96 0.33 6.58 -16.67
N GLY A 97 1.02 5.48 -16.98
CA GLY A 97 0.87 4.76 -18.22
C GLY A 97 -0.54 4.18 -18.42
N ILE A 98 -1.13 3.67 -17.36
CA ILE A 98 -2.51 3.13 -17.40
C ILE A 98 -3.52 4.23 -17.74
N PHE A 99 -3.36 5.42 -17.18
CA PHE A 99 -4.27 6.52 -17.37
C PHE A 99 -3.89 7.44 -18.54
N ALA A 100 -2.84 7.11 -19.29
CA ALA A 100 -2.46 7.88 -20.48
C ALA A 100 -3.60 7.87 -21.48
N GLY A 101 -4.02 9.06 -21.95
CA GLY A 101 -5.11 9.20 -22.90
C GLY A 101 -6.51 9.20 -22.28
N VAL A 102 -6.62 9.04 -20.97
CA VAL A 102 -7.91 9.13 -20.26
C VAL A 102 -8.19 10.58 -19.93
N SER A 103 -9.39 11.06 -20.27
CA SER A 103 -9.78 12.45 -20.02
C SER A 103 -10.02 12.71 -18.53
N GLU A 104 -10.01 14.00 -18.12
CA GLU A 104 -10.33 14.38 -16.74
C GLU A 104 -11.74 13.94 -16.35
N ASP A 105 -12.70 14.05 -17.27
CA ASP A 105 -14.08 13.62 -17.01
C ASP A 105 -14.18 12.12 -16.78
N GLU A 106 -13.47 11.33 -17.56
CA GLU A 106 -13.41 9.89 -17.39
C GLU A 106 -12.78 9.51 -16.03
N ILE A 107 -11.72 10.20 -15.63
CA ILE A 107 -11.08 10.00 -14.32
C ILE A 107 -12.06 10.34 -13.20
N LYS A 108 -12.80 11.46 -13.32
CA LYS A 108 -13.83 11.83 -12.34
C LYS A 108 -14.92 10.76 -12.23
N ASN A 109 -15.34 10.21 -13.36
CA ASN A 109 -16.33 9.13 -13.38
C ASN A 109 -15.84 7.88 -12.65
N ILE A 110 -14.57 7.52 -12.87
CA ILE A 110 -13.94 6.39 -12.18
C ILE A 110 -13.90 6.63 -10.66
N VAL A 111 -13.43 7.80 -10.24
CA VAL A 111 -13.36 8.17 -8.83
C VAL A 111 -14.73 8.14 -8.17
N ASN A 112 -15.75 8.72 -8.84
CA ASN A 112 -17.12 8.74 -8.33
C ASN A 112 -17.70 7.33 -8.20
N ALA A 113 -17.44 6.46 -9.17
CA ALA A 113 -17.87 5.06 -9.13
C ALA A 113 -17.22 4.29 -7.98
N LEU A 114 -15.92 4.50 -7.77
CA LEU A 114 -15.19 3.88 -6.66
C LEU A 114 -15.70 4.38 -5.31
N GLN A 115 -16.01 5.68 -5.21
CA GLN A 115 -16.55 6.26 -3.98
C GLN A 115 -17.92 5.69 -3.67
N LEU A 116 -18.78 5.53 -4.67
CA LEU A 116 -20.09 4.91 -4.50
C LEU A 116 -19.93 3.48 -3.99
N LEU A 117 -19.04 2.71 -4.59
CA LEU A 117 -18.77 1.33 -4.16
C LEU A 117 -18.27 1.30 -2.71
N ALA A 118 -17.33 2.18 -2.36
CA ALA A 118 -16.80 2.25 -1.00
C ALA A 118 -17.90 2.58 0.01
N ASP A 119 -18.80 3.51 -0.30
CA ASP A 119 -19.91 3.88 0.57
C ASP A 119 -20.89 2.71 0.77
N ARG A 120 -21.19 1.98 -0.29
CA ARG A 120 -22.05 0.80 -0.22
C ARG A 120 -21.43 -0.31 0.61
N LEU A 121 -20.13 -0.52 0.47
CA LEU A 121 -19.43 -1.52 1.28
C LEU A 121 -19.43 -1.16 2.76
N LYS A 122 -19.24 0.13 3.09
CA LYS A 122 -19.30 0.61 4.48
C LYS A 122 -20.67 0.36 5.10
N GLU A 123 -21.75 0.62 4.39
CA GLU A 123 -23.10 0.36 4.86
C GLU A 123 -23.30 -1.14 5.13
N LYS A 124 -22.83 -2.00 4.23
CA LYS A 124 -22.93 -3.44 4.37
C LYS A 124 -22.17 -3.96 5.59
N ILE A 125 -21.00 -3.41 5.85
CA ILE A 125 -20.19 -3.75 7.03
C ILE A 125 -20.91 -3.34 8.32
N LYS A 126 -21.56 -2.16 8.34
CA LYS A 126 -22.33 -1.68 9.50
C LYS A 126 -23.51 -2.60 9.81
N GLU A 127 -24.21 -3.11 8.79
CA GLU A 127 -25.36 -4.02 8.97
C GLU A 127 -24.96 -5.35 9.63
N LYS A 128 -23.71 -5.77 9.48
CA LYS A 128 -23.21 -7.05 10.04
C LYS A 128 -22.72 -6.94 11.49
N LYS A 129 -22.69 -5.76 12.04
CA LYS A 129 -22.28 -5.56 13.44
C LYS A 129 -23.50 -5.69 14.40
#